data_d9251b25d63b777518cd3824adeaec81
#
_entry.id   d9251b25d63b777518cd3824adeaec81
#
_cell.length_a   1.000
_cell.length_b   1.000
_cell.length_c   1.000
_cell.angle_alpha   90.00
_cell.angle_beta   90.00
_cell.angle_gamma   90.00
#
_symmetry.space_group_name_H-M   'P 1'
#
loop_
_entity.id
_entity.type
_entity.pdbx_description
1 polymer ?
#
loop_
_entity_poly.entity_id
_entity_poly.type
_entity_poly.pdbx_seq_one_letter_code
_entity_poly.pdbx_strand_id
1 'polypeptide(L)'
;YKDPEKTSEVIVDGYFHTGDIGEIDNSGFLKITDRKKEMFKTSGGKYVAPQLIENEMKQSRFIEQIMVVGDGEKMPAALIQPNFDFVVEWAKRHEIELGKTKHEIVNNAKLIERIQEEVDEHNQRFGKWEKIKAFKLTPDVWSI
;
A
#
# COMPACT_ATOMS: atom_id res chain seq x y z
N TYR A 1 -16.94 17.57 -19.68
CA TYR A 1 -17.61 18.81 -20.11
C TYR A 1 -18.63 18.46 -21.21
N LYS A 2 -19.87 19.00 -21.08
CA LYS A 2 -21.01 18.67 -21.97
C LYS A 2 -21.38 17.18 -22.05
N ASP A 3 -21.30 16.48 -20.92
CA ASP A 3 -21.68 15.07 -20.77
C ASP A 3 -22.80 14.97 -19.74
N PRO A 4 -24.08 15.02 -20.17
CA PRO A 4 -25.23 14.98 -19.26
C PRO A 4 -25.36 13.65 -18.51
N GLU A 5 -24.99 12.54 -19.16
CA GLU A 5 -25.07 11.20 -18.56
C GLU A 5 -24.11 11.10 -17.38
N LYS A 6 -22.84 11.46 -17.61
CA LYS A 6 -21.82 11.48 -16.58
C LYS A 6 -22.12 12.50 -15.45
N THR A 7 -22.78 13.60 -15.80
CA THR A 7 -23.21 14.60 -14.82
C THR A 7 -24.29 14.02 -13.90
N SER A 8 -25.26 13.29 -14.45
CA SER A 8 -26.33 12.66 -13.67
C SER A 8 -25.84 11.52 -12.78
N GLU A 9 -24.74 10.85 -13.15
CA GLU A 9 -24.11 9.82 -12.32
C GLU A 9 -23.43 10.39 -11.08
N VAL A 10 -22.84 11.59 -11.19
CA VAL A 10 -22.04 12.18 -10.11
C VAL A 10 -22.82 13.22 -9.29
N ILE A 11 -23.94 13.74 -9.79
CA ILE A 11 -24.82 14.63 -9.03
C ILE A 11 -26.13 13.90 -8.74
N VAL A 12 -26.27 13.43 -7.51
CA VAL A 12 -27.44 12.67 -7.04
C VAL A 12 -28.07 13.42 -5.88
N ASP A 13 -29.38 13.66 -5.93
CA ASP A 13 -30.13 14.37 -4.88
C ASP A 13 -29.55 15.73 -4.50
N GLY A 14 -28.92 16.43 -5.45
CA GLY A 14 -28.30 17.74 -5.24
C GLY A 14 -26.90 17.69 -4.63
N TYR A 15 -26.35 16.50 -4.40
CA TYR A 15 -25.00 16.30 -3.88
C TYR A 15 -24.04 15.82 -4.98
N PHE A 16 -22.84 16.38 -4.98
CA PHE A 16 -21.76 15.92 -5.85
C PHE A 16 -20.99 14.78 -5.20
N HIS A 17 -21.05 13.60 -5.81
CA HIS A 17 -20.31 12.41 -5.39
C HIS A 17 -18.90 12.48 -5.94
N THR A 18 -17.94 12.87 -5.11
CA THR A 18 -16.51 13.00 -5.50
C THR A 18 -15.85 11.66 -5.86
N GLY A 19 -16.42 10.57 -5.35
CA GLY A 19 -15.80 9.23 -5.43
C GLY A 19 -14.71 9.00 -4.38
N ASP A 20 -14.53 9.95 -3.48
CA ASP A 20 -13.61 9.82 -2.35
C ASP A 20 -14.32 9.20 -1.14
N ILE A 21 -13.57 8.49 -0.33
CA ILE A 21 -13.97 7.94 0.96
C ILE A 21 -13.21 8.69 2.04
N GLY A 22 -13.91 9.10 3.08
CA GLY A 22 -13.31 9.85 4.17
C GLY A 22 -13.95 9.50 5.51
N GLU A 23 -13.28 9.90 6.55
CA GLU A 23 -13.74 9.84 7.93
C GLU A 23 -13.69 11.23 8.56
N ILE A 24 -14.60 11.49 9.50
CA ILE A 24 -14.56 12.69 10.33
C ILE A 24 -13.94 12.28 11.66
N ASP A 25 -12.85 12.92 12.03
CA ASP A 25 -12.18 12.64 13.31
C ASP A 25 -12.95 13.23 14.50
N ASN A 26 -12.53 12.90 15.72
CA ASN A 26 -13.16 13.38 16.94
C ASN A 26 -13.13 14.92 17.11
N SER A 27 -12.28 15.60 16.35
CA SER A 27 -12.15 17.06 16.33
C SER A 27 -12.99 17.71 15.22
N GLY A 28 -13.68 16.91 14.42
CA GLY A 28 -14.56 17.37 13.34
C GLY A 28 -13.83 17.63 12.02
N PHE A 29 -12.58 17.24 11.87
CA PHE A 29 -11.85 17.37 10.60
C PHE A 29 -12.14 16.19 9.68
N LEU A 30 -12.41 16.51 8.40
CA LEU A 30 -12.54 15.52 7.34
C LEU A 30 -11.16 15.06 6.88
N LYS A 31 -10.90 13.76 6.98
CA LYS A 31 -9.73 13.10 6.41
C LYS A 31 -10.16 12.20 5.26
N ILE A 32 -9.63 12.46 4.07
CA ILE A 32 -9.82 11.54 2.94
C ILE A 32 -8.92 10.34 3.15
N THR A 33 -9.53 9.15 3.15
CA THR A 33 -8.84 7.90 3.46
C THR A 33 -8.58 7.05 2.24
N ASP A 34 -9.46 7.12 1.21
CA ASP A 34 -9.29 6.34 -0.02
C ASP A 34 -10.17 6.88 -1.16
N ARG A 35 -10.06 6.26 -2.32
CA ARG A 35 -10.98 6.42 -3.45
C ARG A 35 -11.84 5.19 -3.64
N LYS A 36 -13.14 5.39 -3.80
CA LYS A 36 -14.12 4.31 -3.97
C LYS A 36 -13.76 3.37 -5.14
N LYS A 37 -13.16 3.91 -6.22
CA LYS A 37 -12.77 3.14 -7.40
C LYS A 37 -11.49 2.33 -7.20
N GLU A 38 -10.68 2.67 -6.21
CA GLU A 38 -9.40 2.03 -5.91
C GLU A 38 -9.54 0.92 -4.87
N MET A 39 -10.65 0.93 -4.11
CA MET A 39 -10.96 -0.17 -3.21
C MET A 39 -11.26 -1.45 -3.99
N PHE A 40 -10.72 -2.55 -3.52
CA PHE A 40 -11.02 -3.85 -4.05
C PHE A 40 -11.74 -4.75 -3.04
N LYS A 41 -12.33 -5.83 -3.52
CA LYS A 41 -13.07 -6.78 -2.71
C LYS A 41 -12.39 -8.13 -2.71
N THR A 42 -12.07 -8.64 -1.53
CA THR A 42 -11.53 -10.00 -1.39
C THR A 42 -12.57 -11.05 -1.77
N SER A 43 -12.14 -12.27 -2.08
CA SER A 43 -13.04 -13.42 -2.36
C SER A 43 -13.99 -13.72 -1.18
N GLY A 44 -13.64 -13.34 0.03
CA GLY A 44 -14.49 -13.42 1.23
C GLY A 44 -15.48 -12.27 1.36
N GLY A 45 -15.58 -11.38 0.37
CA GLY A 45 -16.54 -10.28 0.35
C GLY A 45 -16.15 -9.07 1.21
N LYS A 46 -14.92 -9.00 1.72
CA LYS A 46 -14.43 -7.87 2.52
C LYS A 46 -13.78 -6.83 1.62
N TYR A 47 -14.10 -5.57 1.88
CA TYR A 47 -13.47 -4.45 1.19
C TYR A 47 -12.11 -4.15 1.82
N VAL A 48 -11.15 -3.82 0.96
CA VAL A 48 -9.80 -3.42 1.31
C VAL A 48 -9.53 -2.06 0.66
N ALA A 49 -8.97 -1.15 1.44
CA ALA A 49 -8.57 0.19 1.04
C ALA A 49 -7.04 0.21 0.82
N PRO A 50 -6.54 -0.01 -0.41
CA PRO A 50 -5.11 -0.19 -0.66
C PRO A 50 -4.30 1.04 -0.26
N GLN A 51 -4.78 2.25 -0.54
CA GLN A 51 -4.05 3.48 -0.21
C GLN A 51 -3.82 3.68 1.29
N LEU A 52 -4.77 3.27 2.15
CA LEU A 52 -4.56 3.32 3.60
C LEU A 52 -3.40 2.43 4.03
N ILE A 53 -3.37 1.21 3.48
CA ILE A 53 -2.31 0.25 3.79
C ILE A 53 -0.97 0.74 3.24
N GLU A 54 -0.94 1.21 2.00
CA GLU A 54 0.25 1.73 1.33
C GLU A 54 0.83 2.95 2.07
N ASN A 55 -0.01 3.88 2.51
CA ASN A 55 0.40 5.06 3.26
C ASN A 55 0.98 4.70 4.63
N GLU A 56 0.41 3.70 5.29
CA GLU A 56 0.94 3.19 6.55
C GLU A 56 2.29 2.51 6.37
N MET A 57 2.41 1.61 5.39
CA MET A 57 3.65 0.89 5.09
C MET A 57 4.79 1.81 4.66
N LYS A 58 4.49 2.92 3.95
CA LYS A 58 5.48 3.94 3.57
C LYS A 58 6.06 4.73 4.75
N GLN A 59 5.55 4.57 5.95
CA GLN A 59 6.17 5.12 7.15
C GLN A 59 7.47 4.39 7.51
N SER A 60 7.63 3.14 7.06
CA SER A 60 8.89 2.41 7.18
C SER A 60 9.97 3.02 6.29
N ARG A 61 11.15 3.27 6.86
CA ARG A 61 12.32 3.78 6.12
C ARG A 61 12.87 2.77 5.10
N PHE A 62 12.51 1.51 5.21
CA PHE A 62 12.91 0.45 4.29
C PHE A 62 12.12 0.43 3.00
N ILE A 63 10.94 1.07 2.97
CA ILE A 63 9.98 1.02 1.86
C ILE A 63 9.94 2.36 1.13
N GLU A 64 10.34 2.37 -0.14
CA GLU A 64 10.23 3.54 -1.02
C GLU A 64 8.88 3.60 -1.71
N GLN A 65 8.50 2.48 -2.35
CA GLN A 65 7.21 2.33 -3.01
C GLN A 65 6.56 1.01 -2.60
N ILE A 66 5.25 1.01 -2.55
CA ILE A 66 4.44 -0.19 -2.32
C ILE A 66 3.16 -0.11 -3.12
N MET A 67 2.75 -1.23 -3.67
CA MET A 67 1.47 -1.42 -4.34
C MET A 67 0.76 -2.61 -3.70
N VAL A 68 -0.42 -2.37 -3.16
CA VAL A 68 -1.26 -3.41 -2.56
C VAL A 68 -2.22 -3.94 -3.61
N VAL A 69 -2.24 -5.25 -3.78
CA VAL A 69 -3.07 -5.99 -4.75
C VAL A 69 -3.84 -7.10 -4.05
N GLY A 70 -4.89 -7.62 -4.69
CA GLY A 70 -5.64 -8.75 -4.13
C GLY A 70 -7.14 -8.75 -4.46
N ASP A 71 -7.54 -8.04 -5.54
CA ASP A 71 -8.93 -8.07 -5.99
C ASP A 71 -9.37 -9.49 -6.35
N GLY A 72 -10.48 -9.93 -5.75
CA GLY A 72 -10.98 -11.30 -5.87
C GLY A 72 -10.17 -12.37 -5.14
N GLU A 73 -9.04 -12.03 -4.55
CA GLU A 73 -8.16 -12.97 -3.85
C GLU A 73 -8.56 -13.15 -2.37
N LYS A 74 -8.05 -14.20 -1.74
CA LYS A 74 -8.37 -14.49 -0.32
C LYS A 74 -7.83 -13.43 0.64
N MET A 75 -6.75 -12.76 0.28
CA MET A 75 -6.05 -11.80 1.12
C MET A 75 -5.22 -10.82 0.31
N PRO A 76 -4.95 -9.63 0.84
CA PRO A 76 -4.03 -8.68 0.20
C PRO A 76 -2.60 -9.21 0.14
N ALA A 77 -1.95 -8.88 -0.95
CA ALA A 77 -0.50 -9.02 -1.13
C ALA A 77 0.10 -7.68 -1.56
N ALA A 78 1.41 -7.55 -1.52
CA ALA A 78 2.10 -6.32 -1.90
C ALA A 78 3.29 -6.56 -2.82
N LEU A 79 3.50 -5.63 -3.74
CA LEU A 79 4.75 -5.43 -4.42
C LEU A 79 5.47 -4.27 -3.74
N ILE A 80 6.71 -4.48 -3.30
CA ILE A 80 7.47 -3.51 -2.51
C ILE A 80 8.78 -3.19 -3.22
N GLN A 81 9.02 -1.92 -3.46
CA GLN A 81 10.33 -1.41 -3.82
C GLN A 81 11.03 -0.92 -2.56
N PRO A 82 12.19 -1.52 -2.20
CA PRO A 82 12.97 -1.06 -1.08
C PRO A 82 13.57 0.34 -1.33
N ASN A 83 13.75 1.11 -0.27
CA ASN A 83 14.60 2.29 -0.30
C ASN A 83 16.07 1.83 -0.31
N PHE A 84 16.63 1.73 -1.50
CA PHE A 84 17.97 1.16 -1.71
C PHE A 84 19.07 1.92 -0.98
N ASP A 85 18.98 3.24 -0.90
CA ASP A 85 19.98 4.06 -0.21
C ASP A 85 20.00 3.74 1.28
N PHE A 86 18.82 3.69 1.89
CA PHE A 86 18.70 3.33 3.29
C PHE A 86 19.09 1.87 3.56
N VAL A 87 18.69 0.94 2.70
CA VAL A 87 19.02 -0.50 2.81
C VAL A 87 20.54 -0.73 2.76
N VAL A 88 21.26 -0.04 1.86
CA VAL A 88 22.71 -0.14 1.77
C VAL A 88 23.39 0.39 3.04
N GLU A 89 22.94 1.50 3.58
CA GLU A 89 23.46 2.03 4.84
C GLU A 89 23.17 1.12 6.03
N TRP A 90 21.97 0.59 6.11
CA TRP A 90 21.57 -0.38 7.13
C TRP A 90 22.44 -1.63 7.08
N ALA A 91 22.64 -2.21 5.90
CA ALA A 91 23.45 -3.39 5.72
C ALA A 91 24.90 -3.18 6.14
N LYS A 92 25.48 -2.03 5.81
CA LYS A 92 26.85 -1.67 6.26
C LYS A 92 26.97 -1.63 7.77
N ARG A 93 25.97 -1.06 8.47
CA ARG A 93 25.96 -0.97 9.94
C ARG A 93 25.84 -2.33 10.63
N HIS A 94 25.21 -3.29 9.95
CA HIS A 94 24.96 -4.62 10.51
C HIS A 94 25.88 -5.70 9.91
N GLU A 95 26.89 -5.28 9.14
CA GLU A 95 27.87 -6.18 8.50
C GLU A 95 27.18 -7.25 7.62
N ILE A 96 26.09 -6.86 6.92
CA ILE A 96 25.35 -7.72 6.02
C ILE A 96 25.89 -7.54 4.59
N GLU A 97 26.30 -8.63 3.97
CA GLU A 97 26.62 -8.63 2.54
C GLU A 97 25.34 -8.60 1.71
N LEU A 98 25.08 -7.45 1.08
CA LEU A 98 24.09 -7.32 0.03
C LEU A 98 24.75 -7.65 -1.32
N GLY A 99 23.92 -8.04 -2.31
CA GLY A 99 24.40 -8.18 -3.69
C GLY A 99 24.88 -6.84 -4.26
N LYS A 100 25.54 -6.89 -5.42
CA LYS A 100 26.07 -5.71 -6.13
C LYS A 100 25.04 -4.99 -6.96
N THR A 101 23.99 -5.69 -7.37
CA THR A 101 22.91 -5.17 -8.20
C THR A 101 21.61 -5.07 -7.41
N LYS A 102 20.70 -4.19 -7.83
CA LYS A 102 19.37 -4.08 -7.22
C LYS A 102 18.63 -5.43 -7.24
N HIS A 103 18.79 -6.22 -8.31
CA HIS A 103 18.22 -7.55 -8.42
C HIS A 103 18.75 -8.53 -7.36
N GLU A 104 20.04 -8.48 -7.07
CA GLU A 104 20.62 -9.31 -6.02
C GLU A 104 20.16 -8.84 -4.64
N ILE A 105 20.08 -7.53 -4.42
CA ILE A 105 19.62 -6.92 -3.18
C ILE A 105 18.20 -7.37 -2.83
N VAL A 106 17.25 -7.29 -3.77
CA VAL A 106 15.86 -7.66 -3.52
C VAL A 106 15.65 -9.17 -3.29
N ASN A 107 16.62 -9.99 -3.66
CA ASN A 107 16.61 -11.43 -3.39
C ASN A 107 17.44 -11.82 -2.15
N ASN A 108 18.01 -10.84 -1.45
CA ASN A 108 18.79 -11.10 -0.24
C ASN A 108 17.87 -11.53 0.91
N ALA A 109 18.15 -12.70 1.50
CA ALA A 109 17.31 -13.28 2.55
C ALA A 109 17.20 -12.38 3.79
N LYS A 110 18.30 -11.71 4.17
CA LYS A 110 18.33 -10.81 5.34
C LYS A 110 17.48 -9.55 5.13
N LEU A 111 17.47 -9.03 3.91
CA LEU A 111 16.61 -7.91 3.57
C LEU A 111 15.13 -8.34 3.57
N ILE A 112 14.82 -9.50 2.99
CA ILE A 112 13.45 -10.03 2.98
C ILE A 112 12.95 -10.24 4.41
N GLU A 113 13.76 -10.85 5.27
CA GLU A 113 13.45 -11.04 6.69
C GLU A 113 13.18 -9.70 7.39
N ARG A 114 14.04 -8.70 7.15
CA ARG A 114 13.87 -7.37 7.76
C ARG A 114 12.61 -6.66 7.27
N ILE A 115 12.31 -6.72 5.98
CA ILE A 115 11.07 -6.13 5.45
C ILE A 115 9.84 -6.89 5.94
N GLN A 116 9.93 -8.21 6.17
CA GLN A 116 8.84 -8.96 6.80
C GLN A 116 8.54 -8.43 8.21
N GLU A 117 9.56 -8.12 9.01
CA GLU A 117 9.37 -7.51 10.33
C GLU A 117 8.66 -6.16 10.24
N GLU A 118 9.05 -5.28 9.29
CA GLU A 118 8.39 -4.00 9.06
C GLU A 118 6.91 -4.20 8.66
N VAL A 119 6.65 -5.11 7.73
CA VAL A 119 5.29 -5.43 7.30
C VAL A 119 4.45 -5.96 8.47
N ASP A 120 5.01 -6.82 9.30
CA ASP A 120 4.30 -7.39 10.46
C ASP A 120 4.01 -6.33 11.53
N GLU A 121 4.93 -5.40 11.76
CA GLU A 121 4.74 -4.28 12.68
C GLU A 121 3.59 -3.37 12.23
N HIS A 122 3.65 -2.88 10.99
CA HIS A 122 2.62 -2.00 10.45
C HIS A 122 1.27 -2.70 10.26
N ASN A 123 1.27 -4.00 9.97
CA ASN A 123 0.05 -4.82 9.89
C ASN A 123 -0.76 -4.84 11.20
N GLN A 124 -0.17 -4.54 12.34
CA GLN A 124 -0.89 -4.54 13.62
C GLN A 124 -2.01 -3.51 13.68
N ARG A 125 -1.93 -2.47 12.84
CA ARG A 125 -2.93 -1.39 12.77
C ARG A 125 -4.16 -1.78 11.95
N PHE A 126 -4.14 -2.91 11.24
CA PHE A 126 -5.18 -3.34 10.31
C PHE A 126 -5.97 -4.56 10.79
N GLY A 127 -7.21 -4.66 10.32
CA GLY A 127 -8.05 -5.83 10.51
C GLY A 127 -7.48 -7.08 9.81
N LYS A 128 -7.92 -8.25 10.23
CA LYS A 128 -7.37 -9.53 9.72
C LYS A 128 -7.43 -9.66 8.20
N TRP A 129 -8.43 -9.08 7.56
CA TRP A 129 -8.66 -9.16 6.11
C TRP A 129 -7.91 -8.10 5.31
N GLU A 130 -7.36 -7.07 5.98
CA GLU A 130 -6.60 -5.98 5.38
C GLU A 130 -5.09 -6.20 5.45
N LYS A 131 -4.65 -7.12 6.32
CA LYS A 131 -3.24 -7.42 6.53
C LYS A 131 -2.59 -7.99 5.28
N ILE A 132 -1.47 -7.42 4.88
CA ILE A 132 -0.60 -8.01 3.86
C ILE A 132 -0.09 -9.34 4.36
N LYS A 133 -0.36 -10.42 3.63
CA LYS A 133 0.03 -11.80 3.98
C LYS A 133 1.18 -12.33 3.14
N ALA A 134 1.41 -11.72 2.01
CA ALA A 134 2.51 -12.04 1.12
C ALA A 134 3.01 -10.76 0.46
N PHE A 135 4.30 -10.69 0.19
CA PHE A 135 4.86 -9.61 -0.60
C PHE A 135 6.00 -10.14 -1.48
N LYS A 136 6.33 -9.35 -2.49
CA LYS A 136 7.51 -9.55 -3.32
C LYS A 136 8.28 -8.25 -3.40
N LEU A 137 9.61 -8.33 -3.27
CA LEU A 137 10.47 -7.19 -3.52
C LEU A 137 10.76 -7.05 -5.01
N THR A 138 10.83 -5.82 -5.48
CA THR A 138 11.18 -5.49 -6.86
C THR A 138 12.28 -4.44 -6.91
N PRO A 139 13.21 -4.55 -7.87
CA PRO A 139 14.20 -3.50 -8.12
C PRO A 139 13.64 -2.34 -8.94
N ASP A 140 12.49 -2.55 -9.58
CA ASP A 140 11.93 -1.63 -10.56
C ASP A 140 11.19 -0.47 -9.90
N VAL A 141 11.35 0.71 -10.48
CA VAL A 141 10.55 1.90 -10.17
C VAL A 141 9.34 1.88 -11.08
N TRP A 142 8.15 2.06 -10.53
CA TRP A 142 6.96 2.30 -11.36
C TRP A 142 6.47 3.73 -11.14
N SER A 143 5.97 4.34 -12.21
CA SER A 143 5.21 5.59 -12.16
C SER A 143 3.72 5.29 -12.20
N ILE A 144 2.97 5.95 -11.37
CA ILE A 144 1.52 5.95 -11.39
C ILE A 144 1.05 6.98 -12.40
#